data_93a36f6a69c3081f7cc3419a1485d708
#
_entry.id   93a36f6a69c3081f7cc3419a1485d708
#
_cell.length_a   1.000
_cell.length_b   1.000
_cell.length_c   1.000
_cell.angle_alpha   90.00
_cell.angle_beta   90.00
_cell.angle_gamma   90.00
#
_symmetry.space_group_name_H-M   'P 1'
#
loop_
_entity.id
_entity.type
_entity.pdbx_description
1 polymer ?
#
loop_
_entity_poly.entity_id
_entity_poly.type
_entity_poly.pdbx_seq_one_letter_code
_entity_poly.pdbx_strand_id
1 'polypeptide(L)'
;MKKNPELTAVMKNLRLVLVRTNFPENIGMAARASANFGHCPLHLVSPRRWDYEKALPTATSQGQPLLDSITLDHSVQEAVSPCTLVIGTTARTGGARQELITPRQAASEAASRLCAGEKVAIMFGPEDRGLSNEDLANCGRLVTIPTAPGASSLNLAQAVLLMVYECYLAMPDAEKIDCHPSLSRRITAQERDFLFHTLKKTLINIGTIPGDNPEHFFLPLSRFFDRADIRRHEMDIFMGICRQVEHLIESLPSVKS
;
A
#
# COMPACT_ATOMS: atom_id res chain seq x y z
N MET A 1 16.32 -11.67 24.44
CA MET A 1 16.22 -11.96 23.01
C MET A 1 17.31 -11.19 22.27
N LYS A 2 18.19 -11.87 21.52
CA LYS A 2 19.16 -11.19 20.66
C LYS A 2 18.39 -10.47 19.55
N LYS A 3 18.59 -9.16 19.39
CA LYS A 3 18.05 -8.40 18.25
C LYS A 3 18.66 -9.01 16.99
N ASN A 4 17.84 -9.45 16.05
CA ASN A 4 18.31 -9.85 14.73
C ASN A 4 18.42 -8.58 13.87
N PRO A 5 19.63 -8.03 13.64
CA PRO A 5 19.81 -6.76 12.94
C PRO A 5 19.35 -6.85 11.46
N GLU A 6 19.45 -8.02 10.85
CA GLU A 6 19.04 -8.24 9.46
C GLU A 6 17.52 -8.18 9.32
N LEU A 7 16.79 -8.83 10.22
CA LEU A 7 15.33 -8.76 10.25
C LEU A 7 14.85 -7.31 10.46
N THR A 8 15.48 -6.57 11.37
CA THR A 8 15.18 -5.15 11.58
C THR A 8 15.44 -4.32 10.31
N ALA A 9 16.51 -4.61 9.58
CA ALA A 9 16.81 -3.91 8.32
C ALA A 9 15.75 -4.18 7.25
N VAL A 10 15.28 -5.42 7.13
CA VAL A 10 14.21 -5.79 6.19
C VAL A 10 12.88 -5.12 6.57
N MET A 11 12.52 -5.13 7.86
CA MET A 11 11.27 -4.52 8.35
C MET A 11 11.24 -2.98 8.18
N LYS A 12 12.37 -2.30 8.04
CA LYS A 12 12.41 -0.87 7.70
C LYS A 12 11.87 -0.55 6.30
N ASN A 13 11.72 -1.53 5.44
CA ASN A 13 11.05 -1.39 4.14
C ASN A 13 9.52 -1.49 4.22
N LEU A 14 8.96 -1.84 5.38
CA LEU A 14 7.52 -1.85 5.63
C LEU A 14 7.08 -0.48 6.16
N ARG A 15 6.36 0.30 5.36
CA ARG A 15 5.79 1.59 5.76
C ARG A 15 4.44 1.43 6.44
N LEU A 16 4.25 2.05 7.58
CA LEU A 16 2.96 2.16 8.27
C LEU A 16 2.36 3.53 7.96
N VAL A 17 1.36 3.58 7.10
CA VAL A 17 0.76 4.83 6.63
C VAL A 17 -0.54 5.09 7.39
N LEU A 18 -0.54 6.10 8.24
CA LEU A 18 -1.68 6.51 9.06
C LEU A 18 -2.36 7.71 8.39
N VAL A 19 -3.57 7.50 7.89
CA VAL A 19 -4.29 8.49 7.09
C VAL A 19 -5.31 9.23 7.94
N ARG A 20 -5.21 10.56 8.01
CA ARG A 20 -6.16 11.48 8.70
C ARG A 20 -6.51 11.06 10.14
N THR A 21 -5.53 10.57 10.88
CA THR A 21 -5.69 10.15 12.29
C THR A 21 -6.23 11.29 13.17
N ASN A 22 -7.10 10.95 14.12
CA ASN A 22 -7.73 11.91 15.02
C ASN A 22 -6.97 12.10 16.34
N PHE A 23 -6.32 11.04 16.85
CA PHE A 23 -5.76 11.01 18.19
C PHE A 23 -4.25 10.80 18.16
N PRO A 24 -3.44 11.78 18.62
CA PRO A 24 -1.99 11.66 18.72
C PRO A 24 -1.55 10.46 19.56
N GLU A 25 -2.31 10.09 20.57
CA GLU A 25 -2.06 8.94 21.44
C GLU A 25 -2.03 7.61 20.65
N ASN A 26 -2.88 7.49 19.62
CA ASN A 26 -2.88 6.32 18.73
C ASN A 26 -1.61 6.27 17.88
N ILE A 27 -1.09 7.44 17.47
CA ILE A 27 0.19 7.52 16.72
C ILE A 27 1.33 7.05 17.63
N GLY A 28 1.35 7.50 18.89
CA GLY A 28 2.34 7.05 19.88
C GLY A 28 2.28 5.55 20.13
N MET A 29 1.08 4.98 20.31
CA MET A 29 0.90 3.54 20.47
C MET A 29 1.30 2.77 19.21
N ALA A 30 1.04 3.29 18.01
CA ALA A 30 1.48 2.69 16.75
C ALA A 30 3.02 2.69 16.63
N ALA A 31 3.68 3.78 17.06
CA ALA A 31 5.14 3.85 17.12
C ALA A 31 5.71 2.79 18.07
N ARG A 32 5.11 2.62 19.24
CA ARG A 32 5.51 1.57 20.18
C ARG A 32 5.29 0.17 19.61
N ALA A 33 4.17 -0.08 18.96
CA ALA A 33 3.89 -1.35 18.30
C ALA A 33 4.94 -1.66 17.22
N SER A 34 5.27 -0.69 16.38
CA SER A 34 6.32 -0.82 15.38
C SER A 34 7.71 -1.08 15.98
N ALA A 35 8.06 -0.38 17.06
CA ALA A 35 9.34 -0.57 17.75
C ALA A 35 9.53 -2.00 18.29
N ASN A 36 8.42 -2.65 18.70
CA ASN A 36 8.46 -4.02 19.19
C ASN A 36 8.74 -5.05 18.08
N PHE A 37 8.40 -4.74 16.81
CA PHE A 37 8.39 -5.69 15.71
C PHE A 37 9.20 -5.24 14.49
N GLY A 38 10.29 -4.49 14.68
CA GLY A 38 11.27 -4.25 13.63
C GLY A 38 11.45 -2.80 13.20
N HIS A 39 10.88 -1.83 13.92
CA HIS A 39 11.07 -0.40 13.67
C HIS A 39 10.62 0.04 12.25
N CYS A 40 9.43 -0.40 11.83
CA CYS A 40 8.80 0.01 10.59
C CYS A 40 8.55 1.53 10.61
N PRO A 41 8.96 2.31 9.60
CA PRO A 41 8.76 3.76 9.58
C PRO A 41 7.28 4.14 9.53
N LEU A 42 6.93 5.21 10.26
CA LEU A 42 5.60 5.79 10.27
C LEU A 42 5.52 6.96 9.28
N HIS A 43 4.47 6.94 8.48
CA HIS A 43 4.07 7.98 7.55
C HIS A 43 2.70 8.52 7.97
N LEU A 44 2.56 9.81 8.16
CA LEU A 44 1.29 10.45 8.47
C LEU A 44 0.80 11.24 7.26
N VAL A 45 -0.36 10.89 6.75
CA VAL A 45 -1.02 11.61 5.66
C VAL A 45 -2.11 12.49 6.23
N SER A 46 -1.94 13.81 6.15
CA SER A 46 -2.91 14.81 6.56
C SER A 46 -3.55 14.52 7.94
N PRO A 47 -2.77 14.27 8.99
CA PRO A 47 -3.32 13.97 10.31
C PRO A 47 -4.20 15.17 10.77
N ARG A 48 -5.40 14.90 11.31
CA ARG A 48 -6.29 15.95 11.76
C ARG A 48 -5.78 16.67 13.01
N ARG A 49 -5.09 15.92 13.87
CA ARG A 49 -4.46 16.45 15.09
C ARG A 49 -3.12 15.74 15.24
N TRP A 50 -2.04 16.43 14.88
CA TRP A 50 -0.70 15.97 15.19
C TRP A 50 -0.16 16.79 16.37
N ASP A 51 0.20 16.10 17.43
CA ASP A 51 0.72 16.69 18.65
C ASP A 51 1.74 15.72 19.26
N TYR A 52 3.01 16.06 19.14
CA TYR A 52 4.12 15.22 19.59
C TYR A 52 4.07 14.96 21.09
N GLU A 53 3.78 16.00 21.90
CA GLU A 53 3.76 15.92 23.36
C GLU A 53 2.68 14.97 23.87
N LYS A 54 1.56 14.87 23.14
CA LYS A 54 0.49 13.92 23.46
C LYS A 54 0.78 12.50 22.97
N ALA A 55 1.55 12.35 21.89
CA ALA A 55 1.94 11.03 21.35
C ALA A 55 3.06 10.39 22.20
N LEU A 56 4.01 11.18 22.69
CA LEU A 56 5.21 10.71 23.37
C LEU A 56 4.94 9.80 24.58
N PRO A 57 4.02 10.10 25.50
CA PRO A 57 3.76 9.23 26.66
C PRO A 57 3.32 7.81 26.28
N THR A 58 2.60 7.66 25.17
CA THR A 58 2.10 6.36 24.70
C THR A 58 3.10 5.60 23.84
N ALA A 59 4.07 6.28 23.25
CA ALA A 59 5.16 5.67 22.50
C ALA A 59 6.22 5.01 23.40
N THR A 60 6.38 5.54 24.61
CA THR A 60 7.47 5.16 25.54
C THR A 60 8.86 5.41 24.93
N SER A 61 9.92 5.14 25.68
CA SER A 61 11.31 5.27 25.19
C SER A 61 11.62 4.38 23.97
N GLN A 62 10.89 3.30 23.78
CA GLN A 62 11.10 2.39 22.64
C GLN A 62 10.53 2.93 21.34
N GLY A 63 9.37 3.58 21.38
CA GLY A 63 8.72 4.16 20.20
C GLY A 63 9.18 5.59 19.89
N GLN A 64 9.81 6.28 20.83
CA GLN A 64 10.27 7.65 20.65
C GLN A 64 11.13 7.86 19.39
N PRO A 65 12.13 7.04 19.07
CA PRO A 65 12.93 7.23 17.85
C PRO A 65 12.10 7.18 16.57
N LEU A 66 10.98 6.44 16.57
CA LEU A 66 10.05 6.39 15.45
C LEU A 66 9.19 7.65 15.38
N LEU A 67 8.79 8.22 16.52
CA LEU A 67 8.10 9.51 16.55
C LEU A 67 9.01 10.64 16.06
N ASP A 68 10.29 10.63 16.44
CA ASP A 68 11.28 11.63 16.04
C ASP A 68 11.56 11.59 14.52
N SER A 69 11.34 10.43 13.89
CA SER A 69 11.58 10.18 12.46
C SER A 69 10.29 10.08 11.62
N ILE A 70 9.14 10.47 12.16
CA ILE A 70 7.87 10.49 11.41
C ILE A 70 8.01 11.31 10.12
N THR A 71 7.52 10.75 9.02
CA THR A 71 7.37 11.47 7.76
C THR A 71 5.95 12.01 7.65
N LEU A 72 5.82 13.30 7.35
CA LEU A 72 4.54 13.93 7.03
C LEU A 72 4.41 14.00 5.51
N ASP A 73 3.47 13.25 4.95
CA ASP A 73 3.20 13.23 3.52
C ASP A 73 1.95 14.08 3.20
N HIS A 74 1.97 14.77 2.07
CA HIS A 74 0.85 15.61 1.63
C HIS A 74 -0.33 14.80 1.08
N SER A 75 -0.05 13.59 0.57
CA SER A 75 -1.08 12.73 -0.03
C SER A 75 -0.77 11.25 0.21
N VAL A 76 -1.81 10.41 0.06
CA VAL A 76 -1.66 8.95 0.05
C VAL A 76 -0.71 8.51 -1.06
N GLN A 77 -0.83 9.10 -2.26
CA GLN A 77 0.02 8.79 -3.41
C GLN A 77 1.50 9.02 -3.10
N GLU A 78 1.82 10.14 -2.43
CA GLU A 78 3.20 10.44 -2.00
C GLU A 78 3.72 9.38 -1.02
N ALA A 79 2.96 9.07 0.02
CA ALA A 79 3.34 8.11 1.04
C ALA A 79 3.63 6.71 0.48
N VAL A 80 2.87 6.27 -0.53
CA VAL A 80 2.96 4.92 -1.09
C VAL A 80 3.75 4.83 -2.40
N SER A 81 4.13 5.95 -3.00
CA SER A 81 4.76 6.02 -4.34
C SER A 81 5.95 5.06 -4.56
N PRO A 82 6.86 4.84 -3.62
CA PRO A 82 7.98 3.91 -3.80
C PRO A 82 7.64 2.45 -3.49
N CYS A 83 6.38 2.15 -3.11
CA CYS A 83 5.97 0.82 -2.69
C CYS A 83 5.50 -0.02 -3.88
N THR A 84 5.89 -1.29 -3.90
CA THR A 84 5.45 -2.27 -4.92
C THR A 84 4.21 -3.04 -4.49
N LEU A 85 3.85 -2.95 -3.20
CA LEU A 85 2.63 -3.50 -2.63
C LEU A 85 2.04 -2.48 -1.67
N VAL A 86 0.76 -2.15 -1.85
CA VAL A 86 -0.01 -1.29 -0.97
C VAL A 86 -1.21 -2.08 -0.44
N ILE A 87 -1.29 -2.23 0.87
CA ILE A 87 -2.33 -2.98 1.57
C ILE A 87 -3.21 -2.00 2.35
N GLY A 88 -4.50 -1.97 2.09
CA GLY A 88 -5.46 -1.15 2.83
C GLY A 88 -6.20 -1.96 3.88
N THR A 89 -6.27 -1.45 5.13
CA THR A 89 -7.07 -2.08 6.18
C THR A 89 -8.51 -1.58 6.15
N THR A 90 -9.48 -2.49 6.27
CA THR A 90 -10.90 -2.15 6.30
C THR A 90 -11.68 -3.07 7.24
N ALA A 91 -12.62 -2.50 7.99
CA ALA A 91 -13.62 -3.26 8.75
C ALA A 91 -14.90 -3.52 7.95
N ARG A 92 -15.04 -2.87 6.76
CA ARG A 92 -16.22 -3.01 5.90
C ARG A 92 -16.10 -4.29 5.07
N THR A 93 -16.96 -5.27 5.33
CA THR A 93 -17.04 -6.53 4.59
C THR A 93 -18.07 -6.51 3.45
N GLY A 94 -18.98 -5.53 3.42
CA GLY A 94 -20.01 -5.35 2.40
C GLY A 94 -19.65 -4.26 1.40
N GLY A 95 -19.88 -4.52 0.10
CA GLY A 95 -19.70 -3.52 -0.98
C GLY A 95 -18.28 -3.37 -1.50
N ALA A 96 -17.28 -4.04 -0.93
CA ALA A 96 -15.96 -4.09 -1.52
C ALA A 96 -16.01 -4.97 -2.78
N ARG A 97 -15.74 -4.34 -3.93
CA ARG A 97 -15.60 -5.08 -5.21
C ARG A 97 -14.24 -5.78 -5.34
N GLN A 98 -13.39 -5.70 -4.32
CA GLN A 98 -12.11 -6.41 -4.22
C GLN A 98 -12.22 -7.54 -3.20
N GLU A 99 -11.49 -8.61 -3.43
CA GLU A 99 -11.37 -9.72 -2.50
C GLU A 99 -10.68 -9.25 -1.21
N LEU A 100 -11.29 -9.56 -0.08
CA LEU A 100 -10.73 -9.28 1.24
C LEU A 100 -9.87 -10.47 1.67
N ILE A 101 -8.65 -10.20 2.08
CA ILE A 101 -7.72 -11.19 2.61
C ILE A 101 -7.55 -11.04 4.13
N THR A 102 -7.05 -12.09 4.77
CA THR A 102 -6.74 -12.08 6.20
C THR A 102 -5.39 -11.39 6.47
N PRO A 103 -5.12 -10.91 7.70
CA PRO A 103 -3.82 -10.39 8.09
C PRO A 103 -2.66 -11.33 7.78
N ARG A 104 -2.85 -12.63 8.00
CA ARG A 104 -1.84 -13.65 7.73
C ARG A 104 -1.51 -13.81 6.24
N GLN A 105 -2.52 -13.77 5.38
CA GLN A 105 -2.32 -13.80 3.93
C GLN A 105 -1.60 -12.53 3.44
N ALA A 106 -2.05 -11.36 3.92
CA ALA A 106 -1.41 -10.08 3.61
C ALA A 106 0.06 -10.04 4.09
N ALA A 107 0.32 -10.55 5.28
CA ALA A 107 1.67 -10.65 5.85
C ALA A 107 2.59 -11.57 5.03
N SER A 108 2.09 -12.68 4.53
CA SER A 108 2.85 -13.60 3.66
C SER A 108 3.25 -12.92 2.34
N GLU A 109 2.31 -12.18 1.70
CA GLU A 109 2.63 -11.40 0.50
C GLU A 109 3.65 -10.29 0.79
N ALA A 110 3.46 -9.57 1.91
CA ALA A 110 4.38 -8.51 2.34
C ALA A 110 5.79 -9.06 2.59
N ALA A 111 5.90 -10.18 3.33
CA ALA A 111 7.18 -10.81 3.64
C ALA A 111 7.96 -11.19 2.38
N SER A 112 7.29 -11.79 1.40
CA SER A 112 7.91 -12.14 0.11
C SER A 112 8.55 -10.93 -0.58
N ARG A 113 7.88 -9.77 -0.56
CA ARG A 113 8.39 -8.55 -1.18
C ARG A 113 9.49 -7.89 -0.37
N LEU A 114 9.30 -7.81 0.96
CA LEU A 114 10.31 -7.26 1.86
C LEU A 114 11.62 -8.04 1.78
N CYS A 115 11.55 -9.37 1.72
CA CYS A 115 12.73 -10.22 1.52
C CYS A 115 13.40 -10.00 0.16
N ALA A 116 12.65 -9.60 -0.88
CA ALA A 116 13.21 -9.20 -2.16
C ALA A 116 13.80 -7.76 -2.16
N GLY A 117 13.86 -7.08 -1.00
CA GLY A 117 14.33 -5.71 -0.87
C GLY A 117 13.35 -4.65 -1.35
N GLU A 118 12.11 -5.03 -1.64
CA GLU A 118 11.07 -4.12 -2.10
C GLU A 118 10.44 -3.37 -0.92
N LYS A 119 9.80 -2.23 -1.20
CA LYS A 119 9.04 -1.48 -0.20
C LYS A 119 7.56 -1.85 -0.23
N VAL A 120 6.98 -2.02 0.95
CA VAL A 120 5.57 -2.34 1.16
C VAL A 120 4.93 -1.26 2.02
N ALA A 121 3.68 -0.89 1.75
CA ALA A 121 2.90 -0.01 2.61
C ALA A 121 1.67 -0.74 3.16
N ILE A 122 1.39 -0.53 4.45
CA ILE A 122 0.11 -0.87 5.06
C ILE A 122 -0.56 0.41 5.50
N MET A 123 -1.77 0.65 4.98
CA MET A 123 -2.54 1.86 5.22
C MET A 123 -3.63 1.63 6.25
N PHE A 124 -3.76 2.59 7.17
CA PHE A 124 -4.76 2.62 8.22
C PHE A 124 -5.52 3.95 8.13
N GLY A 125 -6.84 3.89 8.14
CA GLY A 125 -7.69 5.07 8.09
C GLY A 125 -7.98 5.67 9.47
N PRO A 126 -8.66 6.84 9.49
CA PRO A 126 -9.09 7.47 10.73
C PRO A 126 -10.04 6.57 11.54
N GLU A 127 -10.02 6.75 12.85
CA GLU A 127 -10.70 5.90 13.83
C GLU A 127 -12.23 5.89 13.66
N ASP A 128 -12.81 6.99 13.17
CA ASP A 128 -14.25 7.18 13.02
C ASP A 128 -14.84 6.58 11.75
N ARG A 129 -14.07 6.48 10.66
CA ARG A 129 -14.61 6.14 9.32
C ARG A 129 -13.80 5.09 8.57
N GLY A 130 -12.57 4.82 8.99
CA GLY A 130 -11.62 4.02 8.22
C GLY A 130 -11.19 4.70 6.92
N LEU A 131 -10.50 3.97 6.06
CA LEU A 131 -10.08 4.45 4.74
C LEU A 131 -11.29 4.76 3.85
N SER A 132 -11.25 5.87 3.12
CA SER A 132 -12.26 6.22 2.11
C SER A 132 -12.11 5.34 0.87
N ASN A 133 -13.11 5.36 -0.02
CA ASN A 133 -13.01 4.64 -1.30
C ASN A 133 -11.87 5.17 -2.18
N GLU A 134 -11.58 6.45 -2.10
CA GLU A 134 -10.47 7.09 -2.79
C GLU A 134 -9.12 6.60 -2.25
N ASP A 135 -8.98 6.46 -0.92
CA ASP A 135 -7.78 5.86 -0.31
C ASP A 135 -7.61 4.41 -0.74
N LEU A 136 -8.71 3.63 -0.69
CA LEU A 136 -8.72 2.21 -1.06
C LEU A 136 -8.40 1.98 -2.55
N ALA A 137 -8.67 2.95 -3.41
CA ALA A 137 -8.30 2.87 -4.83
C ALA A 137 -6.77 2.81 -5.06
N ASN A 138 -5.97 3.28 -4.08
CA ASN A 138 -4.51 3.16 -4.12
C ASN A 138 -3.99 1.80 -3.64
N CYS A 139 -4.88 0.91 -3.15
CA CYS A 139 -4.49 -0.36 -2.58
C CYS A 139 -4.60 -1.49 -3.60
N GLY A 140 -3.53 -2.25 -3.78
CA GLY A 140 -3.53 -3.49 -4.56
C GLY A 140 -4.17 -4.67 -3.80
N ARG A 141 -4.24 -4.59 -2.46
CA ARG A 141 -4.87 -5.59 -1.59
C ARG A 141 -5.67 -4.91 -0.49
N LEU A 142 -6.78 -5.54 -0.12
CA LEU A 142 -7.58 -5.13 1.03
C LEU A 142 -7.56 -6.22 2.10
N VAL A 143 -7.28 -5.81 3.33
CA VAL A 143 -7.24 -6.73 4.48
C VAL A 143 -8.33 -6.37 5.48
N THR A 144 -9.02 -7.40 5.97
CA THR A 144 -9.92 -7.27 7.12
C THR A 144 -9.37 -8.08 8.28
N ILE A 145 -9.35 -7.48 9.46
CA ILE A 145 -8.96 -8.16 10.70
C ILE A 145 -10.25 -8.76 11.30
N PRO A 146 -10.38 -10.10 11.35
CA PRO A 146 -11.57 -10.70 11.91
C PRO A 146 -11.75 -10.32 13.38
N THR A 147 -12.96 -9.91 13.73
CA THR A 147 -13.37 -9.59 15.12
C THR A 147 -14.57 -10.44 15.53
N ALA A 148 -14.85 -10.52 16.83
CA ALA A 148 -16.03 -11.22 17.31
C ALA A 148 -17.33 -10.59 16.77
N PRO A 149 -18.41 -11.36 16.61
CA PRO A 149 -19.71 -10.82 16.25
C PRO A 149 -20.13 -9.69 17.20
N GLY A 150 -20.53 -8.54 16.64
CA GLY A 150 -20.90 -7.35 17.41
C GLY A 150 -19.76 -6.35 17.66
N ALA A 151 -18.49 -6.71 17.43
CA ALA A 151 -17.39 -5.76 17.40
C ALA A 151 -17.26 -5.19 15.98
N SER A 152 -17.49 -3.88 15.83
CA SER A 152 -17.54 -3.25 14.49
C SER A 152 -16.17 -2.84 13.96
N SER A 153 -15.20 -2.57 14.84
CA SER A 153 -13.85 -2.11 14.46
C SER A 153 -12.88 -2.25 15.62
N LEU A 154 -11.60 -2.31 15.29
CA LEU A 154 -10.50 -2.22 16.26
C LEU A 154 -10.05 -0.78 16.41
N ASN A 155 -9.47 -0.45 17.57
CA ASN A 155 -8.67 0.76 17.70
C ASN A 155 -7.53 0.78 16.70
N LEU A 156 -7.17 1.97 16.18
CA LEU A 156 -6.13 2.14 15.17
C LEU A 156 -4.81 1.47 15.57
N ALA A 157 -4.34 1.72 16.78
CA ALA A 157 -3.06 1.17 17.24
C ALA A 157 -3.11 -0.35 17.44
N GLN A 158 -4.28 -0.90 17.80
CA GLN A 158 -4.48 -2.35 17.85
C GLN A 158 -4.42 -2.97 16.46
N ALA A 159 -5.03 -2.35 15.46
CA ALA A 159 -4.95 -2.80 14.07
C ALA A 159 -3.50 -2.75 13.55
N VAL A 160 -2.76 -1.67 13.86
CA VAL A 160 -1.33 -1.56 13.55
C VAL A 160 -0.54 -2.69 14.21
N LEU A 161 -0.76 -2.92 15.51
CA LEU A 161 -0.06 -3.98 16.25
C LEU A 161 -0.26 -5.35 15.61
N LEU A 162 -1.50 -5.72 15.28
CA LEU A 162 -1.82 -7.03 14.68
C LEU A 162 -1.17 -7.18 13.31
N MET A 163 -1.24 -6.16 12.47
CA MET A 163 -0.66 -6.21 11.13
C MET A 163 0.86 -6.33 11.17
N VAL A 164 1.52 -5.53 12.01
CA VAL A 164 2.99 -5.58 12.15
C VAL A 164 3.44 -6.91 12.76
N TYR A 165 2.69 -7.42 13.74
CA TYR A 165 2.95 -8.72 14.35
C TYR A 165 2.85 -9.87 13.33
N GLU A 166 1.80 -9.93 12.52
CA GLU A 166 1.66 -10.94 11.47
C GLU A 166 2.79 -10.82 10.42
N CYS A 167 3.15 -9.58 10.03
CA CYS A 167 4.29 -9.37 9.14
C CYS A 167 5.61 -9.86 9.76
N TYR A 168 5.83 -9.59 11.03
CA TYR A 168 7.01 -10.06 11.75
C TYR A 168 7.08 -11.59 11.82
N LEU A 169 5.95 -12.26 12.10
CA LEU A 169 5.87 -13.73 12.13
C LEU A 169 6.05 -14.37 10.75
N ALA A 170 5.67 -13.66 9.69
CA ALA A 170 5.80 -14.16 8.31
C ALA A 170 7.25 -14.05 7.79
N MET A 171 8.13 -13.32 8.50
CA MET A 171 9.54 -13.26 8.11
C MET A 171 10.21 -14.60 8.35
N PRO A 172 10.95 -15.14 7.38
CA PRO A 172 11.78 -16.30 7.59
C PRO A 172 12.88 -15.97 8.63
N ASP A 173 13.36 -16.97 9.36
CA ASP A 173 14.55 -16.83 10.19
C ASP A 173 15.69 -16.28 9.32
N ALA A 174 16.48 -15.35 9.86
CA ALA A 174 17.56 -14.67 9.12
C ALA A 174 18.54 -15.63 8.41
N GLU A 175 18.71 -16.82 8.95
CA GLU A 175 19.54 -17.88 8.38
C GLU A 175 18.96 -18.57 7.15
N LYS A 176 17.66 -18.30 6.83
CA LYS A 176 16.91 -18.95 5.72
C LYS A 176 16.47 -17.96 4.65
N ILE A 177 16.83 -16.66 4.77
CA ILE A 177 16.45 -15.66 3.78
C ILE A 177 17.31 -15.81 2.53
N ASP A 178 16.97 -16.79 1.71
CA ASP A 178 17.47 -16.92 0.35
C ASP A 178 16.58 -16.11 -0.59
N CYS A 179 16.73 -14.80 -0.54
CA CYS A 179 16.04 -13.89 -1.46
C CYS A 179 16.76 -13.91 -2.81
N HIS A 180 16.30 -14.76 -3.72
CA HIS A 180 16.78 -14.72 -5.10
C HIS A 180 16.29 -13.43 -5.77
N PRO A 181 17.20 -12.54 -6.20
CA PRO A 181 16.79 -11.35 -6.93
C PRO A 181 16.10 -11.78 -8.23
N SER A 182 14.88 -11.35 -8.44
CA SER A 182 14.24 -11.56 -9.72
C SER A 182 14.94 -10.73 -10.80
N LEU A 183 15.01 -11.26 -12.03
CA LEU A 183 15.62 -10.58 -13.17
C LEU A 183 15.01 -9.20 -13.48
N SER A 184 13.79 -8.94 -12.99
CA SER A 184 13.12 -7.65 -13.16
C SER A 184 12.34 -7.33 -11.88
N ARG A 185 12.49 -6.10 -11.38
CA ARG A 185 11.77 -5.64 -10.19
C ARG A 185 10.28 -5.44 -10.46
N ARG A 186 9.47 -5.47 -9.42
CA ARG A 186 8.07 -5.07 -9.48
C ARG A 186 7.95 -3.56 -9.67
N ILE A 187 6.83 -3.13 -10.26
CA ILE A 187 6.55 -1.71 -10.42
C ILE A 187 6.10 -1.09 -9.09
N THR A 188 6.43 0.17 -8.90
CA THR A 188 5.95 0.95 -7.75
C THR A 188 4.51 1.41 -7.96
N ALA A 189 3.85 1.89 -6.90
CA ALA A 189 2.51 2.47 -7.01
C ALA A 189 2.48 3.65 -8.00
N GLN A 190 3.49 4.49 -7.99
CA GLN A 190 3.61 5.61 -8.94
C GLN A 190 3.74 5.15 -10.40
N GLU A 191 4.51 4.10 -10.65
CA GLU A 191 4.67 3.51 -12.00
C GLU A 191 3.38 2.84 -12.47
N ARG A 192 2.66 2.17 -11.56
CA ARG A 192 1.34 1.60 -11.82
C ARG A 192 0.34 2.69 -12.24
N ASP A 193 0.27 3.78 -11.50
CA ASP A 193 -0.65 4.88 -11.79
C ASP A 193 -0.33 5.52 -13.14
N PHE A 194 0.96 5.65 -13.47
CA PHE A 194 1.41 6.13 -14.78
C PHE A 194 1.00 5.19 -15.92
N LEU A 195 1.20 3.86 -15.74
CA LEU A 195 0.75 2.85 -16.71
C LEU A 195 -0.76 2.91 -16.92
N PHE A 196 -1.54 2.96 -15.82
CA PHE A 196 -3.00 2.97 -15.88
C PHE A 196 -3.54 4.21 -16.57
N HIS A 197 -2.95 5.37 -16.30
CA HIS A 197 -3.30 6.61 -16.99
C HIS A 197 -3.05 6.51 -18.49
N THR A 198 -1.86 6.04 -18.89
CA THR A 198 -1.48 5.92 -20.30
C THR A 198 -2.36 4.90 -21.02
N LEU A 199 -2.53 3.70 -20.44
CA LEU A 199 -3.33 2.64 -21.04
C LEU A 199 -4.80 3.04 -21.20
N LYS A 200 -5.39 3.67 -20.17
CA LYS A 200 -6.77 4.17 -20.23
C LYS A 200 -6.94 5.20 -21.35
N LYS A 201 -6.02 6.17 -21.46
CA LYS A 201 -6.02 7.16 -22.55
C LYS A 201 -5.98 6.49 -23.94
N THR A 202 -5.07 5.53 -24.11
CA THR A 202 -4.96 4.78 -25.38
C THR A 202 -6.24 4.04 -25.72
N LEU A 203 -6.86 3.34 -24.74
CA LEU A 203 -8.10 2.59 -24.94
C LEU A 203 -9.30 3.47 -25.26
N ILE A 204 -9.37 4.69 -24.73
CA ILE A 204 -10.38 5.71 -25.11
C ILE A 204 -10.15 6.14 -26.55
N ASN A 205 -8.89 6.44 -26.93
CA ASN A 205 -8.55 6.93 -28.28
C ASN A 205 -8.87 5.92 -29.38
N ILE A 206 -8.78 4.61 -29.10
CA ILE A 206 -9.19 3.55 -30.06
C ILE A 206 -10.66 3.13 -29.94
N GLY A 207 -11.44 3.81 -29.08
CA GLY A 207 -12.88 3.55 -28.90
C GLY A 207 -13.22 2.25 -28.15
N THR A 208 -12.24 1.58 -27.52
CA THR A 208 -12.48 0.38 -26.73
C THR A 208 -13.21 0.70 -25.41
N ILE A 209 -12.90 1.87 -24.84
CA ILE A 209 -13.54 2.39 -23.63
C ILE A 209 -14.33 3.65 -24.00
N PRO A 210 -15.64 3.74 -23.65
CA PRO A 210 -16.43 4.96 -23.83
C PRO A 210 -15.87 6.13 -23.04
N GLY A 211 -15.84 7.33 -23.64
CA GLY A 211 -15.31 8.53 -23.01
C GLY A 211 -16.22 9.15 -21.92
N ASP A 212 -17.48 8.77 -21.85
CA ASP A 212 -18.48 9.29 -20.90
C ASP A 212 -18.35 8.67 -19.49
N ASN A 213 -17.82 7.43 -19.38
CA ASN A 213 -17.58 6.78 -18.08
C ASN A 213 -16.34 5.88 -18.11
N PRO A 214 -15.14 6.42 -18.37
CA PRO A 214 -13.93 5.63 -18.57
C PRO A 214 -13.50 4.85 -17.32
N GLU A 215 -13.73 5.38 -16.13
CA GLU A 215 -13.36 4.73 -14.88
C GLU A 215 -14.10 3.40 -14.68
N HIS A 216 -15.38 3.37 -14.98
CA HIS A 216 -16.21 2.15 -14.85
C HIS A 216 -15.69 1.03 -15.77
N PHE A 217 -15.41 1.37 -17.02
CA PHE A 217 -14.97 0.38 -18.02
C PHE A 217 -13.48 -0.02 -17.83
N PHE A 218 -12.65 0.85 -17.26
CA PHE A 218 -11.25 0.54 -16.97
C PHE A 218 -11.08 -0.31 -15.70
N LEU A 219 -12.02 -0.29 -14.77
CA LEU A 219 -11.93 -0.97 -13.48
C LEU A 219 -11.64 -2.49 -13.56
N PRO A 220 -12.24 -3.29 -14.46
CA PRO A 220 -11.88 -4.71 -14.60
C PRO A 220 -10.43 -4.91 -15.02
N LEU A 221 -9.93 -4.04 -15.88
CA LEU A 221 -8.55 -4.10 -16.39
C LEU A 221 -7.55 -3.72 -15.29
N SER A 222 -7.81 -2.67 -14.53
CA SER A 222 -6.95 -2.30 -13.40
C SER A 222 -6.82 -3.43 -12.38
N ARG A 223 -7.94 -4.11 -12.08
CA ARG A 223 -7.95 -5.29 -11.20
C ARG A 223 -7.17 -6.49 -11.76
N PHE A 224 -7.22 -6.68 -13.07
CA PHE A 224 -6.41 -7.70 -13.73
C PHE A 224 -4.92 -7.41 -13.50
N PHE A 225 -4.48 -6.19 -13.76
CA PHE A 225 -3.09 -5.78 -13.57
C PHE A 225 -2.65 -5.87 -12.11
N ASP A 226 -3.50 -5.50 -11.17
CA ASP A 226 -3.22 -5.63 -9.73
C ASP A 226 -3.02 -7.10 -9.30
N ARG A 227 -3.78 -8.04 -9.89
CA ARG A 227 -3.62 -9.47 -9.64
C ARG A 227 -2.39 -10.08 -10.34
N ALA A 228 -2.06 -9.56 -11.53
CA ALA A 228 -0.96 -10.08 -12.34
C ALA A 228 0.43 -9.77 -11.74
N ASP A 229 0.51 -8.86 -10.75
CA ASP A 229 1.77 -8.53 -10.06
C ASP A 229 2.89 -8.11 -11.03
N ILE A 230 2.59 -7.14 -11.88
CA ILE A 230 3.41 -6.72 -13.03
C ILE A 230 4.81 -6.30 -12.62
N ARG A 231 5.77 -6.73 -13.41
CA ARG A 231 7.18 -6.34 -13.32
C ARG A 231 7.53 -5.21 -14.28
N ARG A 232 8.66 -4.56 -14.04
CA ARG A 232 9.10 -3.41 -14.84
C ARG A 232 9.19 -3.71 -16.34
N HIS A 233 9.74 -4.86 -16.73
CA HIS A 233 9.85 -5.23 -18.14
C HIS A 233 8.48 -5.41 -18.81
N GLU A 234 7.47 -5.93 -18.06
CA GLU A 234 6.10 -6.09 -18.56
C GLU A 234 5.42 -4.73 -18.74
N MET A 235 5.60 -3.81 -17.75
CA MET A 235 5.17 -2.42 -17.89
C MET A 235 5.76 -1.76 -19.14
N ASP A 236 7.08 -1.96 -19.41
CA ASP A 236 7.75 -1.38 -20.56
C ASP A 236 7.17 -1.90 -21.89
N ILE A 237 6.74 -3.19 -21.94
CA ILE A 237 6.03 -3.77 -23.09
C ILE A 237 4.69 -3.06 -23.29
N PHE A 238 3.86 -2.93 -22.25
CA PHE A 238 2.57 -2.25 -22.37
C PHE A 238 2.72 -0.78 -22.76
N MET A 239 3.71 -0.09 -22.19
CA MET A 239 4.04 1.29 -22.59
C MET A 239 4.49 1.37 -24.05
N GLY A 240 5.21 0.35 -24.56
CA GLY A 240 5.58 0.22 -25.97
C GLY A 240 4.35 0.05 -26.86
N ILE A 241 3.41 -0.82 -26.48
CA ILE A 241 2.15 -1.03 -27.19
C ILE A 241 1.35 0.28 -27.26
N CYS A 242 1.17 0.97 -26.14
CA CYS A 242 0.46 2.25 -26.12
C CYS A 242 1.08 3.28 -27.07
N ARG A 243 2.39 3.45 -27.04
CA ARG A 243 3.11 4.36 -27.94
C ARG A 243 2.92 4.00 -29.42
N GLN A 244 2.99 2.70 -29.74
CA GLN A 244 2.81 2.25 -31.12
C GLN A 244 1.38 2.51 -31.62
N VAL A 245 0.39 2.27 -30.77
CA VAL A 245 -1.02 2.56 -31.09
C VAL A 245 -1.24 4.07 -31.29
N GLU A 246 -0.71 4.91 -30.42
CA GLU A 246 -0.82 6.38 -30.57
C GLU A 246 -0.17 6.85 -31.88
N HIS A 247 1.01 6.32 -32.22
CA HIS A 247 1.68 6.66 -33.49
C HIS A 247 0.86 6.22 -34.71
N LEU A 248 0.22 5.04 -34.65
CA LEU A 248 -0.66 4.59 -35.74
C LEU A 248 -1.87 5.50 -35.91
N ILE A 249 -2.50 5.93 -34.82
CA ILE A 249 -3.64 6.87 -34.87
C ILE A 249 -3.22 8.20 -35.51
N GLU A 250 -2.06 8.74 -35.14
CA GLU A 250 -1.54 9.99 -35.70
C GLU A 250 -1.18 9.88 -37.17
N SER A 251 -0.79 8.68 -37.64
CA SER A 251 -0.41 8.42 -39.05
C SER A 251 -1.61 8.14 -39.95
N LEU A 252 -2.81 7.88 -39.41
CA LEU A 252 -4.00 7.68 -40.21
C LEU A 252 -4.45 9.02 -40.83
N PRO A 253 -4.71 9.08 -42.15
CA PRO A 253 -5.25 10.27 -42.76
C PRO A 253 -6.60 10.60 -42.12
N SER A 254 -6.76 11.86 -41.67
CA SER A 254 -8.03 12.34 -41.14
C SER A 254 -9.14 12.10 -42.16
N VAL A 255 -9.96 11.09 -41.92
CA VAL A 255 -11.20 10.91 -42.69
C VAL A 255 -12.07 12.13 -42.38
N LYS A 256 -12.03 13.11 -43.30
CA LYS A 256 -12.98 14.23 -43.28
C LYS A 256 -14.36 13.63 -43.51
N SER A 257 -15.16 13.60 -42.45
CA SER A 257 -16.62 13.43 -42.52
C SER A 257 -17.28 14.68 -43.03
#